data_f8c6c2305e2f668d5b273c2543175d52
#
_entry.id   f8c6c2305e2f668d5b273c2543175d52
#
_cell.length_a   1.000
_cell.length_b   1.000
_cell.length_c   1.000
_cell.angle_alpha   90.00
_cell.angle_beta   90.00
_cell.angle_gamma   90.00
#
_symmetry.space_group_name_H-M   'P 1'
#
loop_
_entity.id
_entity.type
_entity.pdbx_description
1 polymer ?
#
loop_
_entity_poly.entity_id
_entity_poly.type
_entity_poly.pdbx_seq_one_letter_code
_entity_poly.pdbx_strand_id
1 'polypeptide(L)'
;SKSVSSSDLLDRWYLEQAKRVFREISIPLVESMKKYNVAPKSFAIKKMKTRWGSCSSKGNINLNLHLIKLPEQCIKEVILHELCHLVHFNHSKDFYALMTAEMPDWKVWKKEIKFL
;
A
#
# COMPACT_ATOMS: atom_id res chain seq x y z
N SER A 1 26.52 25.88 -6.70
CA SER A 1 25.68 24.79 -6.24
C SER A 1 24.21 25.10 -6.47
N LYS A 2 23.46 24.13 -6.82
CA LYS A 2 22.04 24.30 -7.04
C LYS A 2 21.32 24.33 -5.71
N SER A 3 20.43 25.30 -5.52
CA SER A 3 19.54 25.29 -4.37
C SER A 3 18.48 24.22 -4.59
N VAL A 4 18.15 23.49 -3.54
CA VAL A 4 17.09 22.49 -3.57
C VAL A 4 15.77 23.20 -3.25
N SER A 5 14.74 22.97 -4.07
CA SER A 5 13.45 23.59 -3.83
C SER A 5 12.82 23.05 -2.54
N SER A 6 11.92 23.83 -1.94
CA SER A 6 11.18 23.42 -0.75
C SER A 6 10.37 22.15 -1.00
N SER A 7 9.78 22.02 -2.19
CA SER A 7 9.01 20.83 -2.53
C SER A 7 9.87 19.58 -2.63
N ASP A 8 11.11 19.71 -3.14
CA ASP A 8 12.04 18.57 -3.20
C ASP A 8 12.49 18.13 -1.83
N LEU A 9 12.76 19.08 -0.92
CA LEU A 9 13.13 18.78 0.46
C LEU A 9 11.97 18.08 1.17
N LEU A 10 10.75 18.57 0.97
CA LEU A 10 9.56 18.01 1.58
C LEU A 10 9.31 16.58 1.05
N ASP A 11 9.46 16.38 -0.26
CA ASP A 11 9.31 15.06 -0.86
C ASP A 11 10.34 14.06 -0.29
N ARG A 12 11.57 14.49 -0.09
CA ARG A 12 12.61 13.64 0.52
C ARG A 12 12.22 13.25 1.94
N TRP A 13 11.71 14.20 2.70
CA TRP A 13 11.26 13.95 4.06
C TRP A 13 10.11 12.93 4.06
N TYR A 14 9.10 13.14 3.20
CA TYR A 14 7.98 12.21 3.08
C TYR A 14 8.46 10.83 2.65
N LEU A 15 9.40 10.75 1.72
CA LEU A 15 9.94 9.48 1.27
C LEU A 15 10.60 8.69 2.41
N GLU A 16 11.40 9.36 3.24
CA GLU A 16 12.02 8.72 4.39
C GLU A 16 10.98 8.22 5.39
N GLN A 17 9.95 9.02 5.64
CA GLN A 17 8.85 8.60 6.52
C GLN A 17 8.10 7.42 5.91
N ALA A 18 7.82 7.47 4.61
CA ALA A 18 7.10 6.42 3.91
C ALA A 18 7.87 5.09 3.93
N LYS A 19 9.17 5.13 3.70
CA LYS A 19 10.01 3.93 3.76
C LYS A 19 9.88 3.23 5.12
N ARG A 20 9.93 3.99 6.19
CA ARG A 20 9.83 3.47 7.54
C ARG A 20 8.43 2.96 7.85
N VAL A 21 7.43 3.81 7.64
CA VAL A 21 6.04 3.50 8.02
C VAL A 21 5.47 2.36 7.16
N PHE A 22 5.68 2.42 5.85
CA PHE A 22 5.17 1.36 4.95
C PHE A 22 5.80 0.01 5.28
N ARG A 23 7.08 0.01 5.62
CA ARG A 23 7.77 -1.21 6.04
C ARG A 23 7.18 -1.76 7.34
N GLU A 24 6.99 -0.90 8.34
CA GLU A 24 6.44 -1.31 9.63
C GLU A 24 5.04 -1.90 9.49
N ILE A 25 4.21 -1.31 8.61
CA ILE A 25 2.86 -1.79 8.38
C ILE A 25 2.87 -3.07 7.52
N SER A 26 3.71 -3.14 6.50
CA SER A 26 3.72 -4.25 5.57
C SER A 26 4.25 -5.56 6.15
N ILE A 27 5.23 -5.50 7.05
CA ILE A 27 5.85 -6.71 7.62
C ILE A 27 4.82 -7.67 8.23
N PRO A 28 3.96 -7.24 9.18
CA PRO A 28 2.97 -8.16 9.73
C PRO A 28 1.92 -8.60 8.71
N LEU A 29 1.58 -7.76 7.74
CA LEU A 29 0.63 -8.14 6.69
C LEU A 29 1.22 -9.21 5.78
N VAL A 30 2.46 -9.05 5.36
CA VAL A 30 3.16 -10.04 4.53
C VAL A 30 3.25 -11.38 5.29
N GLU A 31 3.55 -11.33 6.58
CA GLU A 31 3.61 -12.52 7.42
C GLU A 31 2.26 -13.22 7.48
N SER A 32 1.18 -12.46 7.67
CA SER A 32 -0.18 -13.00 7.70
C SER A 32 -0.57 -13.66 6.37
N MET A 33 -0.07 -13.14 5.25
CA MET A 33 -0.41 -13.67 3.93
C MET A 33 0.34 -14.95 3.57
N LYS A 34 1.34 -15.34 4.34
CA LYS A 34 2.08 -16.59 4.09
C LYS A 34 1.20 -17.84 4.14
N LYS A 35 0.13 -17.81 4.93
CA LYS A 35 -0.84 -18.92 5.00
C LYS A 35 -1.53 -19.20 3.66
N TYR A 36 -1.47 -18.26 2.72
CA TYR A 36 -2.01 -18.43 1.37
C TYR A 36 -0.94 -18.80 0.35
N ASN A 37 0.29 -19.07 0.81
CA ASN A 37 1.43 -19.41 -0.02
C ASN A 37 1.81 -18.31 -1.01
N VAL A 38 1.65 -17.06 -0.62
CA VAL A 38 2.02 -15.91 -1.45
C VAL A 38 2.95 -14.97 -0.69
N ALA A 39 3.80 -14.29 -1.44
CA ALA A 39 4.66 -13.25 -0.92
C ALA A 39 4.93 -12.25 -2.04
N PRO A 40 5.03 -10.95 -1.73
CA PRO A 40 5.39 -9.97 -2.75
C PRO A 40 6.83 -10.17 -3.18
N LYS A 41 7.09 -9.94 -4.47
CA LYS A 41 8.44 -9.99 -5.00
C LYS A 41 9.22 -8.72 -4.62
N SER A 42 8.53 -7.58 -4.63
CA SER A 42 9.15 -6.31 -4.30
C SER A 42 8.10 -5.29 -3.89
N PHE A 43 8.53 -4.29 -3.13
CA PHE A 43 7.77 -3.08 -2.85
C PHE A 43 8.55 -1.89 -3.38
N ALA A 44 7.88 -0.96 -4.04
CA ALA A 44 8.47 0.29 -4.46
C ALA A 44 7.54 1.44 -4.08
N ILE A 45 8.11 2.59 -3.78
CA ILE A 45 7.37 3.80 -3.43
C ILE A 45 7.53 4.76 -4.60
N LYS A 46 6.40 5.22 -5.15
CA LYS A 46 6.39 6.11 -6.31
C LYS A 46 5.36 7.20 -6.13
N LYS A 47 5.57 8.34 -6.75
CA LYS A 47 4.52 9.34 -6.90
C LYS A 47 3.58 8.86 -8.00
N MET A 48 2.31 8.72 -7.67
CA MET A 48 1.30 8.24 -8.61
C MET A 48 0.17 9.28 -8.67
N LYS A 49 -0.40 9.48 -9.86
CA LYS A 49 -1.43 10.52 -10.06
C LYS A 49 -2.84 10.02 -9.78
N THR A 50 -3.13 8.76 -10.11
CA THR A 50 -4.50 8.25 -10.09
C THR A 50 -4.71 7.04 -9.21
N ARG A 51 -3.65 6.47 -8.64
CA ARG A 51 -3.72 5.26 -7.85
C ARG A 51 -3.02 5.42 -6.52
N TRP A 52 -3.54 4.75 -5.51
CA TRP A 52 -2.88 4.67 -4.22
C TRP A 52 -1.87 3.52 -4.16
N GLY A 53 -2.07 2.49 -4.97
CA GLY A 53 -1.16 1.37 -5.09
C GLY A 53 -1.44 0.54 -6.33
N SER A 54 -0.55 -0.39 -6.62
CA SER A 54 -0.72 -1.34 -7.72
C SER A 54 0.04 -2.63 -7.41
N CYS A 55 -0.40 -3.72 -8.04
CA CYS A 55 0.27 -5.01 -7.93
C CYS A 55 0.34 -5.64 -9.32
N SER A 56 1.54 -5.99 -9.76
CA SER A 56 1.72 -6.66 -11.05
C SER A 56 1.47 -8.16 -10.90
N SER A 57 1.23 -8.84 -12.02
CA SER A 57 1.09 -10.29 -12.05
C SER A 57 2.34 -11.02 -11.56
N LYS A 58 3.49 -10.34 -11.58
CA LYS A 58 4.76 -10.89 -11.10
C LYS A 58 4.99 -10.68 -9.60
N GLY A 59 4.07 -9.99 -8.93
CA GLY A 59 4.17 -9.76 -7.49
C GLY A 59 4.93 -8.50 -7.11
N ASN A 60 5.12 -7.58 -8.03
CA ASN A 60 5.74 -6.29 -7.74
C ASN A 60 4.66 -5.31 -7.29
N ILE A 61 4.79 -4.79 -6.08
CA ILE A 61 3.82 -3.88 -5.48
C ILE A 61 4.39 -2.47 -5.48
N ASN A 62 3.62 -1.52 -5.98
CA ASN A 62 3.96 -0.11 -5.93
C ASN A 62 3.00 0.59 -4.98
N LEU A 63 3.54 1.45 -4.13
CA LEU A 63 2.75 2.24 -3.18
C LEU A 63 2.98 3.71 -3.45
N ASN A 64 1.90 4.48 -3.42
CA ASN A 64 1.97 5.91 -3.66
C ASN A 64 2.61 6.62 -2.46
N LEU A 65 3.59 7.48 -2.73
CA LEU A 65 4.23 8.28 -1.70
C LEU A 65 3.22 9.07 -0.88
N HIS A 66 2.16 9.57 -1.51
CA HIS A 66 1.14 10.37 -0.82
C HIS A 66 0.34 9.60 0.23
N LEU A 67 0.43 8.26 0.24
CA LEU A 67 -0.18 7.44 1.29
C LEU A 67 0.32 7.81 2.68
N ILE A 68 1.56 8.29 2.79
CA ILE A 68 2.13 8.64 4.09
C ILE A 68 1.34 9.75 4.79
N LYS A 69 0.58 10.53 4.03
CA LYS A 69 -0.24 11.62 4.57
C LYS A 69 -1.57 11.16 5.14
N LEU A 70 -1.93 9.89 4.92
CA LEU A 70 -3.21 9.33 5.36
C LEU A 70 -3.08 8.65 6.73
N PRO A 71 -4.21 8.44 7.42
CA PRO A 71 -4.20 7.66 8.65
C PRO A 71 -3.58 6.28 8.44
N GLU A 72 -2.92 5.76 9.46
CA GLU A 72 -2.24 4.46 9.41
C GLU A 72 -3.14 3.33 8.92
N GLN A 73 -4.39 3.32 9.37
CA GLN A 73 -5.33 2.28 8.97
C GLN A 73 -5.68 2.35 7.47
N CYS A 74 -5.67 3.55 6.89
CA CYS A 74 -5.85 3.71 5.45
C CYS A 74 -4.65 3.15 4.69
N ILE A 75 -3.45 3.38 5.19
CA ILE A 75 -2.22 2.82 4.60
C ILE A 75 -2.29 1.29 4.64
N LYS A 76 -2.69 0.75 5.78
CA LYS A 76 -2.85 -0.70 5.96
C LYS A 76 -3.85 -1.28 4.96
N GLU A 77 -4.98 -0.61 4.76
CA GLU A 77 -6.01 -1.05 3.81
C GLU A 77 -5.44 -1.13 2.39
N VAL A 78 -4.71 -0.11 1.95
CA VAL A 78 -4.13 -0.09 0.61
C VAL A 78 -3.08 -1.19 0.44
N ILE A 79 -2.18 -1.34 1.41
CA ILE A 79 -1.14 -2.38 1.34
C ILE A 79 -1.78 -3.76 1.29
N LEU A 80 -2.77 -4.02 2.14
CA LEU A 80 -3.45 -5.30 2.16
C LEU A 80 -4.19 -5.55 0.84
N HIS A 81 -4.83 -4.54 0.28
CA HIS A 81 -5.51 -4.62 -1.01
C HIS A 81 -4.56 -5.15 -2.09
N GLU A 82 -3.35 -4.59 -2.15
CA GLU A 82 -2.36 -5.04 -3.13
C GLU A 82 -1.84 -6.45 -2.83
N LEU A 83 -1.66 -6.78 -1.55
CA LEU A 83 -1.25 -8.13 -1.17
C LEU A 83 -2.32 -9.17 -1.53
N CYS A 84 -3.59 -8.82 -1.40
CA CYS A 84 -4.69 -9.74 -1.76
C CYS A 84 -4.70 -10.03 -3.25
N HIS A 85 -4.19 -9.13 -4.09
CA HIS A 85 -4.03 -9.39 -5.51
C HIS A 85 -3.02 -10.50 -5.83
N LEU A 86 -2.15 -10.84 -4.89
CA LEU A 86 -1.25 -11.98 -5.05
C LEU A 86 -2.02 -13.31 -5.02
N VAL A 87 -3.19 -13.33 -4.38
CA VAL A 87 -4.06 -14.50 -4.29
C VAL A 87 -5.13 -14.45 -5.36
N HIS A 88 -5.81 -13.31 -5.49
CA HIS A 88 -6.92 -13.10 -6.42
C HIS A 88 -6.64 -11.86 -7.25
N PHE A 89 -6.27 -12.06 -8.50
CA PHE A 89 -5.89 -10.96 -9.38
C PHE A 89 -7.04 -9.97 -9.64
N ASN A 90 -8.27 -10.50 -9.79
CA ASN A 90 -9.46 -9.67 -10.03
C ASN A 90 -10.19 -9.34 -8.73
N HIS A 91 -10.95 -8.24 -8.74
CA HIS A 91 -11.80 -7.84 -7.61
C HIS A 91 -13.07 -8.70 -7.56
N SER A 92 -12.90 -10.00 -7.39
CA SER A 92 -13.98 -10.97 -7.32
C SER A 92 -14.56 -11.04 -5.90
N LYS A 93 -15.61 -11.84 -5.73
CA LYS A 93 -16.15 -12.15 -4.40
C LYS A 93 -15.08 -12.72 -3.49
N ASP A 94 -14.23 -13.59 -4.04
CA ASP A 94 -13.17 -14.23 -3.26
C ASP A 94 -12.11 -13.22 -2.81
N PHE A 95 -11.81 -12.22 -3.66
CA PHE A 95 -10.92 -11.12 -3.28
C PHE A 95 -11.47 -10.38 -2.06
N TYR A 96 -12.73 -9.98 -2.11
CA TYR A 96 -13.33 -9.23 -1.01
C TYR A 96 -13.54 -10.08 0.25
N ALA A 97 -13.79 -11.38 0.09
CA ALA A 97 -13.84 -12.29 1.22
C ALA A 97 -12.48 -12.38 1.92
N LEU A 98 -11.40 -12.39 1.14
CA LEU A 98 -10.05 -12.38 1.68
C LEU A 98 -9.75 -11.08 2.41
N MET A 99 -10.11 -9.93 1.82
CA MET A 99 -9.97 -8.63 2.48
C MET A 99 -10.68 -8.63 3.84
N THR A 100 -11.90 -9.12 3.87
CA THR A 100 -12.70 -9.16 5.10
C THR A 100 -12.10 -10.10 6.14
N ALA A 101 -11.55 -11.22 5.70
CA ALA A 101 -10.90 -12.18 6.60
C ALA A 101 -9.67 -11.57 7.27
N GLU A 102 -8.86 -10.82 6.50
CA GLU A 102 -7.61 -10.25 7.00
C GLU A 102 -7.78 -8.89 7.67
N MET A 103 -8.79 -8.13 7.28
CA MET A 103 -9.07 -6.81 7.84
C MET A 103 -10.58 -6.57 7.83
N PRO A 104 -11.31 -7.03 8.85
CA PRO A 104 -12.77 -6.97 8.86
C PRO A 104 -13.36 -5.57 8.67
N ASP A 105 -12.66 -4.53 9.09
CA ASP A 105 -13.10 -3.13 8.99
C ASP A 105 -12.54 -2.40 7.75
N TRP A 106 -12.05 -3.12 6.75
CA TRP A 106 -11.41 -2.49 5.59
C TRP A 106 -12.32 -1.49 4.85
N LYS A 107 -13.63 -1.74 4.83
CA LYS A 107 -14.58 -0.85 4.15
C LYS A 107 -14.64 0.52 4.81
N VAL A 108 -14.51 0.58 6.12
CA VAL A 108 -14.51 1.85 6.88
C VAL A 108 -13.32 2.70 6.41
N TRP A 109 -12.15 2.10 6.36
CA TRP A 109 -10.92 2.82 6.01
C TRP A 109 -10.84 3.15 4.53
N LYS A 110 -11.39 2.29 3.68
CA LYS A 110 -11.47 2.59 2.26
C LYS A 110 -12.30 3.85 2.00
N LYS A 111 -13.38 4.05 2.74
CA LYS A 111 -14.21 5.26 2.62
C LYS A 111 -13.46 6.52 3.05
N GLU A 112 -12.52 6.39 3.96
CA GLU A 112 -11.71 7.52 4.41
C GLU A 112 -10.64 7.92 3.39
N ILE A 113 -10.32 7.05 2.46
CA ILE A 113 -9.32 7.34 1.43
C ILE A 113 -9.98 8.22 0.37
N LYS A 114 -9.55 9.47 0.32
CA LYS A 114 -10.08 10.46 -0.61
C LYS A 114 -9.33 10.41 -1.94
N PHE A 115 -9.79 11.18 -2.88
CA PHE A 115 -9.15 11.28 -4.18
C PHE A 115 -7.75 11.86 -4.07
N LEU A 116 -6.91 11.49 -5.02
CA LEU A 116 -5.58 12.05 -5.18
C LEU A 116 -5.64 13.49 -5.69
#